data_ee8ab7bb3ee9e899af71c680ae65ca61
#
_entry.id   ee8ab7bb3ee9e899af71c680ae65ca61
#
_cell.length_a   1.000
_cell.length_b   1.000
_cell.length_c   1.000
_cell.angle_alpha   90.00
_cell.angle_beta   90.00
_cell.angle_gamma   90.00
#
_symmetry.space_group_name_H-M   'P 1'
#
loop_
_entity.id
_entity.type
_entity.pdbx_description
1 polymer ?
#
loop_
_entity_poly.entity_id
_entity_poly.type
_entity_poly.pdbx_seq_one_letter_code
_entity_poly.pdbx_strand_id
1 'polypeptide(L)'
;MELNDKRIAVLLSGGVDSSVVVYELAQRGLHPDCFYIKIGPEEQEEWDCTSEEDLEMATAVARRFGCKLEVVDCHREYWDQVTRYTMDKVRAGFTPNPDVMCNRLIKFGAFHEKRGHEYDLIATGHYAQTEIDEQGRKWLVTSPDPVKDQTDFLAQIYDWQLKKALFPIGHYQKGEVREIAEREHLINAKRKDSQGICFLGKINYNDYIRKFLGEQPGEVLELETGKLIGKHRGLWFHTIGQRHGLGFGGGPWYVVKKDVVNNVLYVSKGFEPRTAYKKDFPIHDFHFLTLDPWGEPGTSARVRFKIRHTPEYHTAVLERTGNGEFIVHADELIQGVAPGQFCVVYDEEHHRCYGSGEITV
;
A
#
# COMPACT_ATOMS: atom_id res chain seq x y z
N MET A 1 -4.90 21.38 -15.11
CA MET A 1 -4.41 22.29 -14.04
C MET A 1 -3.13 22.93 -14.54
N GLU A 2 -3.06 24.25 -14.58
CA GLU A 2 -1.81 24.96 -14.89
C GLU A 2 -0.84 24.80 -13.71
N LEU A 3 0.36 24.29 -13.97
CA LEU A 3 1.38 24.02 -12.96
C LEU A 3 2.44 25.13 -12.87
N ASN A 4 2.47 26.07 -13.83
CA ASN A 4 3.55 27.04 -13.99
C ASN A 4 3.74 27.96 -12.78
N ASP A 5 2.66 28.28 -12.06
CA ASP A 5 2.70 29.15 -10.88
C ASP A 5 2.75 28.37 -9.55
N LYS A 6 2.91 27.03 -9.61
CA LYS A 6 2.90 26.15 -8.43
C LYS A 6 4.31 25.78 -7.99
N ARG A 7 4.55 25.88 -6.70
CA ARG A 7 5.74 25.32 -6.07
C ARG A 7 5.51 23.81 -5.89
N ILE A 8 6.37 22.99 -6.51
CA ILE A 8 6.24 21.54 -6.52
C ILE A 8 7.41 20.90 -5.78
N ALA A 9 7.11 20.06 -4.77
CA ALA A 9 8.05 19.16 -4.15
C ALA A 9 7.95 17.79 -4.84
N VAL A 10 9.06 17.19 -5.26
CA VAL A 10 9.11 15.83 -5.79
C VAL A 10 9.74 14.89 -4.76
N LEU A 11 9.04 13.82 -4.39
CA LEU A 11 9.61 12.75 -3.58
C LEU A 11 10.43 11.81 -4.49
N LEU A 12 11.75 12.00 -4.48
CA LEU A 12 12.70 11.32 -5.36
C LEU A 12 13.44 10.22 -4.59
N SER A 13 13.00 8.96 -4.80
CA SER A 13 13.53 7.78 -4.10
C SER A 13 14.76 7.13 -4.75
N GLY A 14 15.25 7.64 -5.89
CA GLY A 14 16.30 6.98 -6.67
C GLY A 14 15.81 5.82 -7.55
N GLY A 15 14.54 5.44 -7.45
CA GLY A 15 13.88 4.48 -8.34
C GLY A 15 13.54 5.09 -9.72
N VAL A 16 13.28 4.22 -10.71
CA VAL A 16 12.98 4.63 -12.10
C VAL A 16 11.74 5.54 -12.15
N ASP A 17 10.67 5.16 -11.45
CA ASP A 17 9.40 5.88 -11.51
C ASP A 17 9.53 7.32 -11.02
N SER A 18 10.14 7.52 -9.85
CA SER A 18 10.37 8.87 -9.31
C SER A 18 11.33 9.71 -10.17
N SER A 19 12.24 9.06 -10.88
CA SER A 19 13.16 9.75 -11.82
C SER A 19 12.43 10.24 -13.07
N VAL A 20 11.50 9.44 -13.59
CA VAL A 20 10.65 9.85 -14.71
C VAL A 20 9.69 10.97 -14.30
N VAL A 21 9.24 11.02 -13.02
CA VAL A 21 8.49 12.18 -12.51
C VAL A 21 9.28 13.48 -12.67
N VAL A 22 10.57 13.48 -12.29
CA VAL A 22 11.42 14.68 -12.47
C VAL A 22 11.56 15.04 -13.94
N TYR A 23 11.79 14.04 -14.80
CA TYR A 23 11.86 14.23 -16.25
C TYR A 23 10.57 14.86 -16.79
N GLU A 24 9.40 14.31 -16.47
CA GLU A 24 8.09 14.81 -16.95
C GLU A 24 7.84 16.28 -16.57
N LEU A 25 8.22 16.66 -15.35
CA LEU A 25 8.09 18.03 -14.90
C LEU A 25 9.09 18.94 -15.62
N ALA A 26 10.34 18.49 -15.80
CA ALA A 26 11.36 19.23 -16.52
C ALA A 26 10.99 19.47 -18.00
N GLN A 27 10.36 18.49 -18.68
CA GLN A 27 9.87 18.64 -20.05
C GLN A 27 8.78 19.72 -20.19
N ARG A 28 8.08 20.01 -19.10
CA ARG A 28 7.10 21.11 -19.02
C ARG A 28 7.73 22.44 -18.63
N GLY A 29 9.06 22.52 -18.56
CA GLY A 29 9.79 23.73 -18.15
C GLY A 29 9.74 24.00 -16.64
N LEU A 30 9.36 23.01 -15.83
CA LEU A 30 9.28 23.13 -14.39
C LEU A 30 10.58 22.64 -13.74
N HIS A 31 11.02 23.33 -12.69
CA HIS A 31 12.20 22.97 -11.90
C HIS A 31 11.79 22.74 -10.45
N PRO A 32 11.25 21.54 -10.11
CA PRO A 32 10.80 21.24 -8.76
C PRO A 32 11.98 21.10 -7.79
N ASP A 33 11.72 21.35 -6.51
CA ASP A 33 12.63 20.92 -5.47
C ASP A 33 12.41 19.41 -5.21
N CYS A 34 13.50 18.66 -5.19
CA CYS A 34 13.49 17.22 -4.98
C CYS A 34 13.83 16.89 -3.51
N PHE A 35 13.16 15.88 -2.98
CA PHE A 35 13.34 15.44 -1.59
C PHE A 35 13.54 13.93 -1.55
N TYR A 36 14.61 13.50 -0.87
CA TYR A 36 14.82 12.12 -0.50
C TYR A 36 14.36 11.93 0.94
N ILE A 37 13.34 11.08 1.15
CA ILE A 37 12.87 10.74 2.51
C ILE A 37 13.73 9.61 3.05
N LYS A 38 14.49 9.90 4.11
CA LYS A 38 15.30 8.90 4.82
C LYS A 38 14.46 8.27 5.92
N ILE A 39 14.24 6.94 5.85
CA ILE A 39 13.45 6.15 6.81
C ILE A 39 14.09 4.81 7.17
N GLY A 40 15.31 4.57 6.74
CA GLY A 40 16.03 3.33 7.04
C GLY A 40 16.33 3.13 8.54
N PRO A 41 16.90 2.00 8.94
CA PRO A 41 17.35 1.75 10.29
C PRO A 41 18.42 2.76 10.72
N GLU A 42 18.58 2.97 12.04
CA GLU A 42 19.69 3.77 12.56
C GLU A 42 21.03 3.12 12.17
N GLU A 43 22.09 3.93 12.05
CA GLU A 43 23.44 3.55 11.54
C GLU A 43 24.09 2.34 12.24
N GLN A 44 23.54 1.86 13.35
CA GLN A 44 24.05 0.73 14.13
C GLN A 44 23.37 -0.61 13.80
N GLU A 45 22.43 -0.66 12.89
CA GLU A 45 21.73 -1.89 12.55
C GLU A 45 22.29 -2.50 11.25
N GLU A 46 22.79 -3.73 11.33
CA GLU A 46 23.24 -4.55 10.19
C GLU A 46 22.05 -4.92 9.26
N TRP A 47 21.55 -3.96 8.50
CA TRP A 47 20.63 -4.22 7.42
C TRP A 47 21.33 -3.90 6.09
N ASP A 48 21.11 -4.75 5.11
CA ASP A 48 21.55 -4.52 3.73
C ASP A 48 20.69 -3.40 3.10
N CYS A 49 20.88 -2.18 3.60
CA CYS A 49 20.07 -1.02 3.25
C CYS A 49 20.61 -0.40 1.95
N THR A 50 19.78 -0.37 0.91
CA THR A 50 20.09 0.28 -0.38
C THR A 50 20.04 1.82 -0.30
N SER A 51 19.94 2.40 0.90
CA SER A 51 19.70 3.83 1.09
C SER A 51 20.80 4.72 0.52
N GLU A 52 22.07 4.27 0.56
CA GLU A 52 23.19 5.02 -0.04
C GLU A 52 23.11 5.01 -1.56
N GLU A 53 22.92 3.83 -2.18
CA GLU A 53 22.72 3.72 -3.63
C GLU A 53 21.49 4.52 -4.09
N ASP A 54 20.39 4.47 -3.33
CA ASP A 54 19.17 5.21 -3.61
C ASP A 54 19.42 6.72 -3.61
N LEU A 55 20.14 7.20 -2.61
CA LEU A 55 20.48 8.62 -2.49
C LEU A 55 21.47 9.07 -3.59
N GLU A 56 22.45 8.23 -3.95
CA GLU A 56 23.35 8.50 -5.08
C GLU A 56 22.56 8.62 -6.38
N MET A 57 21.64 7.70 -6.66
CA MET A 57 20.78 7.76 -7.85
C MET A 57 19.89 9.00 -7.85
N ALA A 58 19.25 9.30 -6.73
CA ALA A 58 18.44 10.50 -6.57
C ALA A 58 19.25 11.79 -6.82
N THR A 59 20.47 11.83 -6.26
CA THR A 59 21.40 12.96 -6.44
C THR A 59 21.79 13.14 -7.91
N ALA A 60 22.11 12.03 -8.60
CA ALA A 60 22.48 12.06 -10.01
C ALA A 60 21.32 12.55 -10.89
N VAL A 61 20.09 12.08 -10.62
CA VAL A 61 18.88 12.50 -11.33
C VAL A 61 18.59 13.98 -11.08
N ALA A 62 18.55 14.43 -9.83
CA ALA A 62 18.30 15.83 -9.50
C ALA A 62 19.32 16.76 -10.19
N ARG A 63 20.61 16.42 -10.12
CA ARG A 63 21.68 17.18 -10.78
C ARG A 63 21.52 17.25 -12.30
N ARG A 64 21.12 16.14 -12.94
CA ARG A 64 20.90 16.10 -14.40
C ARG A 64 19.84 17.09 -14.86
N PHE A 65 18.77 17.25 -14.08
CA PHE A 65 17.66 18.15 -14.42
C PHE A 65 17.77 19.53 -13.77
N GLY A 66 18.91 19.85 -13.15
CA GLY A 66 19.14 21.16 -12.51
C GLY A 66 18.25 21.40 -11.27
N CYS A 67 17.74 20.33 -10.66
CA CYS A 67 16.90 20.39 -9.47
C CYS A 67 17.76 20.35 -8.20
N LYS A 68 17.31 21.05 -7.14
CA LYS A 68 17.88 20.92 -5.81
C LYS A 68 17.39 19.62 -5.16
N LEU A 69 18.29 18.87 -4.52
CA LEU A 69 17.92 17.72 -3.69
C LEU A 69 18.19 17.99 -2.23
N GLU A 70 17.20 17.73 -1.38
CA GLU A 70 17.30 17.80 0.07
C GLU A 70 16.94 16.43 0.68
N VAL A 71 17.69 16.01 1.72
CA VAL A 71 17.36 14.80 2.49
C VAL A 71 16.50 15.18 3.67
N VAL A 72 15.33 14.57 3.79
CA VAL A 72 14.40 14.77 4.91
C VAL A 72 14.39 13.51 5.75
N ASP A 73 14.90 13.61 6.97
CA ASP A 73 14.90 12.50 7.92
C ASP A 73 13.52 12.32 8.53
N CYS A 74 12.91 11.17 8.25
CA CYS A 74 11.62 10.73 8.79
C CYS A 74 11.74 9.36 9.50
N HIS A 75 12.97 8.98 9.90
CA HIS A 75 13.22 7.69 10.55
C HIS A 75 12.38 7.51 11.81
N ARG A 76 12.38 8.49 12.71
CA ARG A 76 11.62 8.41 13.96
C ARG A 76 10.11 8.33 13.72
N GLU A 77 9.59 9.13 12.81
CA GLU A 77 8.15 9.12 12.49
C GLU A 77 7.74 7.79 11.86
N TYR A 78 8.56 7.24 10.97
CA TYR A 78 8.29 5.93 10.38
C TYR A 78 8.27 4.83 11.46
N TRP A 79 9.23 4.86 12.37
CA TRP A 79 9.31 3.91 13.47
C TRP A 79 8.10 4.01 14.40
N ASP A 80 7.79 5.20 14.86
CA ASP A 80 6.73 5.44 15.85
C ASP A 80 5.32 5.22 15.28
N GLN A 81 5.12 5.45 13.98
CA GLN A 81 3.79 5.42 13.37
C GLN A 81 3.57 4.16 12.52
N VAL A 82 4.50 3.81 11.62
CA VAL A 82 4.29 2.71 10.67
C VAL A 82 4.77 1.38 11.25
N THR A 83 6.00 1.34 11.79
CA THR A 83 6.55 0.10 12.36
C THR A 83 5.74 -0.34 13.57
N ARG A 84 5.44 0.57 14.51
CA ARG A 84 4.66 0.25 15.71
C ARG A 84 3.26 -0.23 15.34
N TYR A 85 2.54 0.48 14.46
CA TYR A 85 1.26 0.04 13.92
C TYR A 85 1.34 -1.38 13.36
N THR A 86 2.36 -1.66 12.53
CA THR A 86 2.55 -2.98 11.91
C THR A 86 2.74 -4.05 12.98
N MET A 87 3.62 -3.82 13.96
CA MET A 87 3.92 -4.79 15.02
C MET A 87 2.70 -5.05 15.92
N ASP A 88 1.94 -4.03 16.27
CA ASP A 88 0.77 -4.16 17.13
C ASP A 88 -0.34 -4.96 16.42
N LYS A 89 -0.61 -4.67 15.15
CA LYS A 89 -1.56 -5.44 14.33
C LYS A 89 -1.14 -6.90 14.17
N VAL A 90 0.13 -7.14 13.88
CA VAL A 90 0.67 -8.49 13.71
C VAL A 90 0.61 -9.31 15.00
N ARG A 91 0.93 -8.71 16.15
CA ARG A 91 0.77 -9.36 17.48
C ARG A 91 -0.68 -9.73 17.76
N ALA A 92 -1.63 -8.90 17.35
CA ALA A 92 -3.06 -9.17 17.46
C ALA A 92 -3.57 -10.22 16.46
N GLY A 93 -2.70 -10.83 15.63
CA GLY A 93 -3.04 -11.84 14.64
C GLY A 93 -3.54 -11.30 13.30
N PHE A 94 -3.56 -9.99 13.14
CA PHE A 94 -3.97 -9.31 11.92
C PHE A 94 -2.89 -9.34 10.83
N THR A 95 -3.29 -8.98 9.62
CA THR A 95 -2.38 -8.83 8.47
C THR A 95 -2.40 -7.37 8.02
N PRO A 96 -1.57 -6.47 8.59
CA PRO A 96 -1.56 -5.07 8.25
C PRO A 96 -0.98 -4.81 6.86
N ASN A 97 -1.25 -3.61 6.33
CA ASN A 97 -0.60 -3.09 5.13
C ASN A 97 0.24 -1.85 5.49
N PRO A 98 1.56 -2.00 5.73
CA PRO A 98 2.43 -0.88 6.10
C PRO A 98 2.61 0.14 4.98
N ASP A 99 2.47 -0.25 3.70
CA ASP A 99 2.65 0.66 2.56
C ASP A 99 1.52 1.69 2.48
N VAL A 100 0.28 1.29 2.76
CA VAL A 100 -0.86 2.21 2.88
C VAL A 100 -0.61 3.25 3.97
N MET A 101 -0.15 2.78 5.14
CA MET A 101 0.13 3.68 6.26
C MET A 101 1.35 4.57 6.01
N CYS A 102 2.37 4.07 5.31
CA CYS A 102 3.53 4.87 4.91
C CYS A 102 3.12 6.04 3.99
N ASN A 103 2.24 5.80 3.03
CA ASN A 103 1.75 6.88 2.18
C ASN A 103 1.02 7.96 3.00
N ARG A 104 0.09 7.55 3.87
CA ARG A 104 -0.70 8.47 4.71
C ARG A 104 0.15 9.22 5.74
N LEU A 105 1.01 8.49 6.48
CA LEU A 105 1.66 9.02 7.68
C LEU A 105 3.04 9.62 7.38
N ILE A 106 3.75 9.11 6.39
CA ILE A 106 5.12 9.55 6.10
C ILE A 106 5.19 10.41 4.84
N LYS A 107 4.82 9.89 3.66
CA LYS A 107 5.00 10.61 2.40
C LYS A 107 4.14 11.87 2.31
N PHE A 108 2.88 11.78 2.73
CA PHE A 108 1.96 12.92 2.74
C PHE A 108 1.70 13.46 4.16
N GLY A 109 2.22 12.83 5.22
CA GLY A 109 2.13 13.24 6.61
C GLY A 109 3.41 13.91 7.10
N ALA A 110 4.33 13.14 7.69
CA ALA A 110 5.57 13.66 8.29
C ALA A 110 6.42 14.51 7.34
N PHE A 111 6.52 14.12 6.05
CA PHE A 111 7.17 14.96 5.05
C PHE A 111 6.45 16.32 4.91
N HIS A 112 5.10 16.30 4.88
CA HIS A 112 4.34 17.56 4.79
C HIS A 112 4.62 18.45 6.00
N GLU A 113 4.64 17.90 7.20
CA GLU A 113 4.93 18.67 8.44
C GLU A 113 6.34 19.27 8.43
N LYS A 114 7.33 18.53 7.94
CA LYS A 114 8.73 18.98 7.93
C LYS A 114 9.06 19.96 6.81
N ARG A 115 8.57 19.70 5.59
CA ARG A 115 8.93 20.45 4.38
C ARG A 115 7.75 20.70 3.42
N GLY A 116 6.86 19.73 3.25
CA GLY A 116 5.82 19.75 2.23
C GLY A 116 4.78 20.89 2.39
N HIS A 117 4.66 21.46 3.59
CA HIS A 117 3.76 22.61 3.83
C HIS A 117 4.19 23.88 3.08
N GLU A 118 5.47 23.99 2.71
CA GLU A 118 6.02 25.11 1.93
C GLU A 118 5.66 25.03 0.44
N TYR A 119 5.09 23.91 -0.01
CA TYR A 119 4.79 23.61 -1.41
C TYR A 119 3.28 23.53 -1.65
N ASP A 120 2.87 23.93 -2.85
CA ASP A 120 1.49 23.79 -3.29
C ASP A 120 1.14 22.31 -3.57
N LEU A 121 2.10 21.57 -4.18
CA LEU A 121 1.93 20.20 -4.62
C LEU A 121 3.11 19.33 -4.19
N ILE A 122 2.80 18.05 -3.92
CA ILE A 122 3.76 16.99 -3.63
C ILE A 122 3.62 15.95 -4.75
N ALA A 123 4.63 15.85 -5.60
CA ALA A 123 4.67 14.90 -6.71
C ALA A 123 5.35 13.59 -6.30
N THR A 124 4.76 12.48 -6.69
CA THR A 124 5.28 11.15 -6.41
C THR A 124 5.20 10.24 -7.63
N GLY A 125 5.99 9.15 -7.61
CA GLY A 125 6.02 8.14 -8.68
C GLY A 125 4.91 7.08 -8.57
N HIS A 126 3.75 7.39 -8.00
CA HIS A 126 2.64 6.45 -7.95
C HIS A 126 1.90 6.38 -9.29
N TYR A 127 1.49 5.17 -9.64
CA TYR A 127 0.55 4.90 -10.73
C TYR A 127 -0.87 5.12 -10.24
N ALA A 128 -1.29 6.35 -10.22
CA ALA A 128 -2.62 6.82 -9.87
C ALA A 128 -2.88 8.13 -10.61
N GLN A 129 -4.13 8.50 -10.76
CA GLN A 129 -4.52 9.76 -11.37
C GLN A 129 -5.40 10.56 -10.42
N THR A 130 -5.65 11.81 -10.76
CA THR A 130 -6.61 12.66 -10.07
C THR A 130 -7.47 13.40 -11.07
N GLU A 131 -8.74 13.57 -10.74
CA GLU A 131 -9.66 14.43 -11.48
C GLU A 131 -10.35 15.42 -10.56
N ILE A 132 -10.85 16.51 -11.10
CA ILE A 132 -11.67 17.48 -10.40
C ILE A 132 -13.08 17.41 -10.98
N ASP A 133 -14.08 17.16 -10.13
CA ASP A 133 -15.48 17.11 -10.55
C ASP A 133 -16.07 18.50 -10.74
N GLU A 134 -17.32 18.55 -11.22
CA GLU A 134 -18.05 19.80 -11.47
C GLU A 134 -18.24 20.67 -10.21
N GLN A 135 -18.16 20.07 -9.02
CA GLN A 135 -18.24 20.75 -7.73
C GLN A 135 -16.88 21.20 -7.20
N GLY A 136 -15.80 21.00 -7.98
CA GLY A 136 -14.43 21.37 -7.63
C GLY A 136 -13.76 20.43 -6.62
N ARG A 137 -14.32 19.26 -6.36
CA ARG A 137 -13.73 18.23 -5.47
C ARG A 137 -12.71 17.42 -6.23
N LYS A 138 -11.58 17.13 -5.59
CA LYS A 138 -10.52 16.31 -6.17
C LYS A 138 -10.72 14.83 -5.80
N TRP A 139 -10.76 13.97 -6.81
CA TRP A 139 -10.90 12.53 -6.69
C TRP A 139 -9.59 11.81 -7.00
N LEU A 140 -9.33 10.73 -6.27
CA LEU A 140 -8.31 9.76 -6.63
C LEU A 140 -8.91 8.83 -7.69
N VAL A 141 -8.19 8.66 -8.81
CA VAL A 141 -8.65 7.95 -9.98
C VAL A 141 -7.65 6.87 -10.38
N THR A 142 -8.15 5.74 -10.86
CA THR A 142 -7.33 4.58 -11.26
C THR A 142 -6.37 4.92 -12.41
N SER A 143 -5.24 4.22 -12.44
CA SER A 143 -4.28 4.25 -13.52
C SER A 143 -4.73 3.36 -14.70
N PRO A 144 -4.32 3.65 -15.94
CA PRO A 144 -4.58 2.77 -17.09
C PRO A 144 -3.80 1.45 -17.04
N ASP A 145 -2.79 1.32 -16.19
CA ASP A 145 -2.05 0.07 -15.97
C ASP A 145 -2.71 -0.74 -14.83
N PRO A 146 -3.50 -1.78 -15.12
CA PRO A 146 -4.24 -2.50 -14.09
C PRO A 146 -3.33 -3.31 -13.14
N VAL A 147 -2.09 -3.63 -13.59
CA VAL A 147 -1.12 -4.39 -12.78
C VAL A 147 -0.37 -3.46 -11.83
N LYS A 148 -0.18 -2.20 -12.24
CA LYS A 148 0.59 -1.19 -11.48
C LYS A 148 -0.29 -0.16 -10.78
N ASP A 149 -1.59 -0.16 -11.03
CA ASP A 149 -2.52 0.75 -10.35
C ASP A 149 -2.30 0.71 -8.82
N GLN A 150 -1.95 1.86 -8.24
CA GLN A 150 -1.57 2.00 -6.84
C GLN A 150 -2.57 2.84 -6.04
N THR A 151 -3.78 3.00 -6.56
CA THR A 151 -4.85 3.70 -5.84
C THR A 151 -5.19 3.03 -4.53
N ASP A 152 -5.05 1.69 -4.45
CA ASP A 152 -5.24 0.90 -3.25
C ASP A 152 -4.23 1.24 -2.14
N PHE A 153 -3.00 1.59 -2.47
CA PHE A 153 -2.02 2.07 -1.50
C PHE A 153 -2.26 3.52 -1.03
N LEU A 154 -3.04 4.29 -1.78
CA LEU A 154 -3.37 5.68 -1.49
C LEU A 154 -4.75 5.85 -0.83
N ALA A 155 -5.53 4.77 -0.70
CA ALA A 155 -6.92 4.81 -0.27
C ALA A 155 -7.14 5.23 1.20
N GLN A 156 -6.10 5.49 1.96
CA GLN A 156 -6.14 5.96 3.34
C GLN A 156 -5.57 7.38 3.52
N ILE A 157 -5.11 8.06 2.46
CA ILE A 157 -4.66 9.46 2.60
C ILE A 157 -5.86 10.38 2.89
N TYR A 158 -5.60 11.49 3.57
CA TYR A 158 -6.66 12.47 3.86
C TYR A 158 -7.01 13.32 2.64
N ASP A 159 -8.21 13.89 2.61
CA ASP A 159 -8.67 14.82 1.56
C ASP A 159 -7.67 15.97 1.32
N TRP A 160 -7.15 16.58 2.38
CA TRP A 160 -6.15 17.63 2.26
C TRP A 160 -4.81 17.14 1.67
N GLN A 161 -4.42 15.87 1.92
CA GLN A 161 -3.25 15.24 1.32
C GLN A 161 -3.49 14.96 -0.16
N LEU A 162 -4.68 14.45 -0.50
CA LEU A 162 -5.08 14.24 -1.89
C LEU A 162 -5.09 15.57 -2.67
N LYS A 163 -5.57 16.65 -2.08
CA LYS A 163 -5.55 18.00 -2.69
C LYS A 163 -4.13 18.44 -3.08
N LYS A 164 -3.13 18.11 -2.27
CA LYS A 164 -1.71 18.39 -2.55
C LYS A 164 -1.02 17.34 -3.43
N ALA A 165 -1.55 16.14 -3.57
CA ALA A 165 -0.92 15.06 -4.33
C ALA A 165 -0.89 15.33 -5.84
N LEU A 166 0.24 15.02 -6.48
CA LEU A 166 0.42 15.07 -7.92
C LEU A 166 1.09 13.76 -8.38
N PHE A 167 0.55 13.14 -9.42
CA PHE A 167 1.03 11.88 -9.97
C PHE A 167 1.39 12.02 -11.45
N PRO A 168 2.57 12.61 -11.79
CA PRO A 168 2.91 12.94 -13.16
C PRO A 168 2.97 11.76 -14.12
N ILE A 169 3.29 10.56 -13.60
CA ILE A 169 3.38 9.32 -14.39
C ILE A 169 2.13 8.44 -14.31
N GLY A 170 1.10 8.87 -13.60
CA GLY A 170 -0.09 8.04 -13.34
C GLY A 170 -0.89 7.67 -14.59
N HIS A 171 -0.69 8.36 -15.70
CA HIS A 171 -1.35 8.10 -16.98
C HIS A 171 -0.57 7.15 -17.89
N TYR A 172 0.66 6.76 -17.51
CA TYR A 172 1.48 5.80 -18.25
C TYR A 172 1.28 4.37 -17.77
N GLN A 173 1.53 3.43 -18.67
CA GLN A 173 1.80 2.06 -18.31
C GLN A 173 3.26 1.90 -17.87
N LYS A 174 3.56 0.90 -17.07
CA LYS A 174 4.93 0.64 -16.57
C LYS A 174 5.94 0.47 -17.69
N GLY A 175 5.54 -0.18 -18.79
CA GLY A 175 6.38 -0.34 -20.00
C GLY A 175 6.81 1.00 -20.57
N GLU A 176 5.88 1.95 -20.71
CA GLU A 176 6.14 3.29 -21.23
C GLU A 176 7.11 4.08 -20.33
N VAL A 177 6.95 3.98 -19.01
CA VAL A 177 7.88 4.60 -18.04
C VAL A 177 9.29 4.03 -18.20
N ARG A 178 9.43 2.73 -18.43
CA ARG A 178 10.71 2.09 -18.71
C ARG A 178 11.33 2.57 -20.04
N GLU A 179 10.53 2.64 -21.09
CA GLU A 179 10.97 3.15 -22.40
C GLU A 179 11.43 4.61 -22.32
N ILE A 180 10.71 5.46 -21.60
CA ILE A 180 11.12 6.84 -21.31
C ILE A 180 12.47 6.86 -20.61
N ALA A 181 12.63 6.08 -19.53
CA ALA A 181 13.88 6.04 -18.77
C ALA A 181 15.08 5.59 -19.61
N GLU A 182 14.90 4.60 -20.49
CA GLU A 182 15.94 4.09 -21.39
C GLU A 182 16.26 5.09 -22.49
N ARG A 183 15.26 5.63 -23.17
CA ARG A 183 15.41 6.64 -24.24
C ARG A 183 16.15 7.87 -23.75
N GLU A 184 15.79 8.32 -22.56
CA GLU A 184 16.41 9.47 -21.91
C GLU A 184 17.72 9.14 -21.20
N HIS A 185 18.21 7.90 -21.30
CA HIS A 185 19.46 7.45 -20.67
C HIS A 185 19.53 7.82 -19.17
N LEU A 186 18.44 7.61 -18.42
CA LEU A 186 18.47 7.82 -16.99
C LEU A 186 19.42 6.80 -16.35
N ILE A 187 20.22 7.25 -15.39
CA ILE A 187 21.27 6.42 -14.77
C ILE A 187 20.73 5.13 -14.16
N ASN A 188 19.49 5.15 -13.71
CA ASN A 188 18.79 4.04 -13.06
C ASN A 188 17.77 3.32 -13.97
N ALA A 189 17.77 3.57 -15.31
CA ALA A 189 16.80 3.01 -16.26
C ALA A 189 16.66 1.47 -16.17
N LYS A 190 17.78 0.77 -15.94
CA LYS A 190 17.82 -0.70 -15.83
C LYS A 190 17.62 -1.24 -14.41
N ARG A 191 17.40 -0.35 -13.45
CA ARG A 191 17.19 -0.75 -12.06
C ARG A 191 15.88 -1.53 -11.93
N LYS A 192 15.90 -2.63 -11.17
CA LYS A 192 14.68 -3.39 -10.85
C LYS A 192 13.78 -2.58 -9.93
N ASP A 193 12.48 -2.82 -10.04
CA ASP A 193 11.52 -2.26 -9.09
C ASP A 193 11.82 -2.76 -7.67
N SER A 194 11.54 -1.92 -6.67
CA SER A 194 11.64 -2.32 -5.28
C SER A 194 10.73 -3.53 -5.01
N GLN A 195 11.29 -4.55 -4.36
CA GLN A 195 10.56 -5.75 -3.95
C GLN A 195 10.50 -5.74 -2.41
N GLY A 196 9.33 -5.89 -1.82
CA GLY A 196 9.14 -5.94 -0.37
C GLY A 196 8.48 -4.68 0.19
N ILE A 197 8.71 -4.40 1.50
CA ILE A 197 8.15 -3.22 2.16
C ILE A 197 8.78 -1.96 1.58
N CYS A 198 7.92 -0.99 1.25
CA CYS A 198 8.33 0.30 0.69
C CYS A 198 9.41 0.96 1.57
N PHE A 199 10.50 1.43 0.97
CA PHE A 199 11.66 2.08 1.61
C PHE A 199 12.58 1.22 2.51
N LEU A 200 12.23 -0.02 2.83
CA LEU A 200 13.13 -0.91 3.57
C LEU A 200 14.05 -1.74 2.65
N GLY A 201 14.01 -1.46 1.35
CA GLY A 201 14.87 -2.10 0.38
C GLY A 201 14.55 -3.59 0.18
N LYS A 202 15.58 -4.43 0.15
CA LYS A 202 15.46 -5.88 -0.10
C LYS A 202 15.11 -6.71 1.14
N ILE A 203 14.64 -6.07 2.21
CA ILE A 203 14.33 -6.78 3.45
C ILE A 203 13.09 -7.64 3.25
N ASN A 204 13.22 -8.94 3.54
CA ASN A 204 12.10 -9.86 3.54
C ASN A 204 11.16 -9.53 4.71
N TYR A 205 9.85 -9.47 4.44
CA TYR A 205 8.83 -9.16 5.45
C TYR A 205 8.91 -10.06 6.69
N ASN A 206 9.13 -11.38 6.50
CA ASN A 206 9.23 -12.32 7.61
C ASN A 206 10.49 -12.08 8.45
N ASP A 207 11.61 -11.70 7.83
CA ASP A 207 12.85 -11.38 8.55
C ASP A 207 12.70 -10.09 9.35
N TYR A 208 12.00 -9.10 8.77
CA TYR A 208 11.64 -7.87 9.47
C TYR A 208 10.78 -8.17 10.70
N ILE A 209 9.68 -8.91 10.56
CA ILE A 209 8.82 -9.29 11.68
C ILE A 209 9.59 -10.12 12.72
N ARG A 210 10.43 -11.06 12.28
CA ARG A 210 11.23 -11.91 13.18
C ARG A 210 12.16 -11.10 14.08
N LYS A 211 12.74 -10.02 13.55
CA LYS A 211 13.63 -9.15 14.33
C LYS A 211 12.92 -8.52 15.53
N PHE A 212 11.66 -8.12 15.37
CA PHE A 212 10.90 -7.43 16.42
C PHE A 212 10.10 -8.36 17.32
N LEU A 213 9.56 -9.44 16.77
CA LEU A 213 8.68 -10.34 17.50
C LEU A 213 9.33 -11.68 17.84
N GLY A 214 10.50 -11.96 17.26
CA GLY A 214 11.15 -13.25 17.42
C GLY A 214 10.35 -14.40 16.80
N GLU A 215 10.58 -15.59 17.29
CA GLU A 215 9.81 -16.79 16.95
C GLU A 215 9.02 -17.26 18.18
N GLN A 216 7.76 -17.62 17.97
CA GLN A 216 6.90 -18.24 18.98
C GLN A 216 6.28 -19.49 18.39
N PRO A 217 6.95 -20.65 18.48
CA PRO A 217 6.43 -21.91 17.94
C PRO A 217 5.10 -22.29 18.54
N GLY A 218 4.19 -22.80 17.69
CA GLY A 218 2.89 -23.31 18.08
C GLY A 218 2.42 -24.42 17.18
N GLU A 219 1.22 -24.94 17.42
CA GLU A 219 0.64 -26.05 16.69
C GLU A 219 -0.09 -25.58 15.43
N VAL A 220 -0.06 -26.45 14.41
CA VAL A 220 -0.88 -26.29 13.20
C VAL A 220 -1.89 -27.45 13.18
N LEU A 221 -3.17 -27.10 13.23
CA LEU A 221 -4.27 -28.06 13.27
C LEU A 221 -5.10 -27.98 11.99
N GLU A 222 -5.57 -29.11 11.49
CA GLU A 222 -6.61 -29.17 10.47
C GLU A 222 -7.95 -28.71 11.09
N LEU A 223 -8.61 -27.72 10.51
CA LEU A 223 -9.80 -27.12 11.08
C LEU A 223 -10.94 -28.12 11.22
N GLU A 224 -11.14 -28.95 10.20
CA GLU A 224 -12.27 -29.89 10.09
C GLU A 224 -12.17 -31.09 11.04
N THR A 225 -10.95 -31.53 11.33
CA THR A 225 -10.72 -32.77 12.10
C THR A 225 -10.05 -32.55 13.45
N GLY A 226 -9.45 -31.37 13.67
CA GLY A 226 -8.60 -31.09 14.81
C GLY A 226 -7.25 -31.84 14.78
N LYS A 227 -6.92 -32.50 13.69
CA LYS A 227 -5.68 -33.27 13.55
C LYS A 227 -4.46 -32.36 13.54
N LEU A 228 -3.42 -32.74 14.29
CA LEU A 228 -2.13 -32.07 14.24
C LEU A 228 -1.44 -32.31 12.88
N ILE A 229 -1.17 -31.24 12.17
CA ILE A 229 -0.50 -31.23 10.86
C ILE A 229 0.99 -30.95 11.01
N GLY A 230 1.37 -30.10 11.97
CA GLY A 230 2.75 -29.70 12.18
C GLY A 230 2.89 -28.59 13.21
N LYS A 231 3.99 -27.84 13.12
CA LYS A 231 4.27 -26.68 13.97
C LYS A 231 4.59 -25.46 13.10
N HIS A 232 4.13 -24.30 13.51
CA HIS A 232 4.56 -23.02 12.95
C HIS A 232 5.64 -22.35 13.84
N ARG A 233 6.36 -21.36 13.30
CA ARG A 233 7.39 -20.61 14.04
C ARG A 233 6.88 -19.32 14.68
N GLY A 234 5.64 -18.94 14.37
CA GLY A 234 4.94 -17.75 14.86
C GLY A 234 3.72 -17.49 13.99
N LEU A 235 2.57 -17.15 14.59
CA LEU A 235 1.33 -16.86 13.88
C LEU A 235 1.48 -15.67 12.91
N TRP A 236 2.38 -14.75 13.23
CA TRP A 236 2.64 -13.54 12.45
C TRP A 236 3.35 -13.79 11.13
N PHE A 237 3.93 -14.96 10.90
CA PHE A 237 4.51 -15.33 9.60
C PHE A 237 3.47 -15.87 8.61
N HIS A 238 2.20 -15.92 9.01
CA HIS A 238 1.13 -16.50 8.23
C HIS A 238 0.00 -15.50 7.99
N THR A 239 -0.65 -15.61 6.81
CA THR A 239 -1.80 -14.78 6.44
C THR A 239 -2.99 -15.67 6.09
N ILE A 240 -4.21 -15.26 6.45
CA ILE A 240 -5.44 -15.95 6.06
C ILE A 240 -5.50 -16.05 4.52
N GLY A 241 -5.81 -17.24 4.01
CA GLY A 241 -5.79 -17.56 2.59
C GLY A 241 -4.41 -17.94 2.02
N GLN A 242 -3.35 -17.90 2.82
CA GLN A 242 -2.01 -18.32 2.39
C GLN A 242 -1.99 -19.81 2.06
N ARG A 243 -1.44 -20.13 0.88
CA ARG A 243 -1.24 -21.52 0.40
C ARG A 243 0.23 -21.89 0.30
N HIS A 244 1.06 -20.94 -0.14
CA HIS A 244 2.48 -21.19 -0.40
C HIS A 244 3.34 -20.96 0.84
N GLY A 245 4.48 -21.66 0.93
CA GLY A 245 5.46 -21.47 2.00
C GLY A 245 5.08 -22.10 3.35
N LEU A 246 4.03 -22.93 3.40
CA LEU A 246 3.60 -23.57 4.66
C LEU A 246 4.50 -24.77 5.06
N GLY A 247 5.11 -25.45 4.10
CA GLY A 247 6.06 -26.56 4.35
C GLY A 247 5.44 -27.83 4.93
N PHE A 248 4.11 -27.99 4.95
CA PHE A 248 3.43 -29.17 5.48
C PHE A 248 3.18 -30.20 4.41
N GLY A 249 3.48 -31.47 4.71
CA GLY A 249 3.17 -32.60 3.83
C GLY A 249 1.68 -32.90 3.74
N GLY A 250 1.26 -33.64 2.70
CA GLY A 250 -0.12 -34.11 2.54
C GLY A 250 -1.16 -33.08 2.10
N GLY A 251 -0.71 -31.86 1.69
CA GLY A 251 -1.60 -30.80 1.20
C GLY A 251 -2.18 -31.02 -0.19
N PRO A 252 -2.71 -29.96 -0.86
CA PRO A 252 -2.50 -28.54 -0.51
C PRO A 252 -3.25 -28.09 0.74
N TRP A 253 -2.61 -27.19 1.49
CA TRP A 253 -3.14 -26.58 2.70
C TRP A 253 -3.37 -25.08 2.52
N TYR A 254 -4.44 -24.56 3.16
CA TYR A 254 -4.72 -23.13 3.23
C TYR A 254 -4.86 -22.69 4.68
N VAL A 255 -4.25 -21.56 5.03
CA VAL A 255 -4.45 -20.91 6.33
C VAL A 255 -5.87 -20.35 6.37
N VAL A 256 -6.67 -20.75 7.36
CA VAL A 256 -8.07 -20.35 7.47
C VAL A 256 -8.40 -19.61 8.75
N LYS A 257 -7.62 -19.82 9.84
CA LYS A 257 -7.83 -19.14 11.12
C LYS A 257 -6.53 -19.06 11.90
N LYS A 258 -6.36 -17.99 12.66
CA LYS A 258 -5.33 -17.83 13.70
C LYS A 258 -5.98 -17.73 15.06
N ASP A 259 -5.59 -18.56 15.99
CA ASP A 259 -5.98 -18.46 17.40
C ASP A 259 -4.80 -17.89 18.19
N VAL A 260 -4.85 -16.59 18.42
CA VAL A 260 -3.75 -15.84 19.05
C VAL A 260 -3.63 -16.22 20.53
N VAL A 261 -4.76 -16.51 21.20
CA VAL A 261 -4.80 -16.84 22.62
C VAL A 261 -4.12 -18.17 22.90
N ASN A 262 -4.42 -19.19 22.08
CA ASN A 262 -3.88 -20.53 22.23
C ASN A 262 -2.60 -20.78 21.39
N ASN A 263 -2.16 -19.79 20.59
CA ASN A 263 -1.02 -19.87 19.68
C ASN A 263 -1.16 -21.04 18.69
N VAL A 264 -2.35 -21.18 18.07
CA VAL A 264 -2.69 -22.24 17.12
C VAL A 264 -3.00 -21.68 15.75
N LEU A 265 -2.41 -22.27 14.72
CA LEU A 265 -2.72 -21.99 13.31
C LEU A 265 -3.66 -23.08 12.78
N TYR A 266 -4.83 -22.69 12.28
CA TYR A 266 -5.74 -23.63 11.63
C TYR A 266 -5.58 -23.60 10.11
N VAL A 267 -5.51 -24.79 9.53
CA VAL A 267 -5.41 -24.98 8.07
C VAL A 267 -6.54 -25.89 7.59
N SER A 268 -7.00 -25.68 6.36
CA SER A 268 -7.95 -26.56 5.67
C SER A 268 -7.28 -27.19 4.46
N LYS A 269 -7.62 -28.47 4.19
CA LYS A 269 -7.10 -29.24 3.07
C LYS A 269 -7.97 -29.09 1.83
N GLY A 270 -7.34 -29.04 0.66
CA GLY A 270 -8.04 -29.08 -0.63
C GLY A 270 -7.53 -28.01 -1.59
N PHE A 271 -8.03 -28.05 -2.83
CA PHE A 271 -7.64 -27.06 -3.83
C PHE A 271 -8.39 -25.73 -3.64
N GLU A 272 -9.61 -25.78 -3.14
CA GLU A 272 -10.48 -24.61 -2.87
C GLU A 272 -11.35 -24.87 -1.63
N PRO A 273 -10.78 -24.93 -0.42
CA PRO A 273 -11.59 -25.17 0.77
C PRO A 273 -12.54 -23.98 0.99
N ARG A 274 -13.84 -24.25 1.11
CA ARG A 274 -14.87 -23.20 1.31
C ARG A 274 -14.58 -22.31 2.50
N THR A 275 -13.91 -22.83 3.52
CA THR A 275 -13.47 -22.10 4.72
C THR A 275 -12.44 -21.01 4.44
N ALA A 276 -11.75 -21.05 3.29
CA ALA A 276 -10.80 -20.01 2.88
C ALA A 276 -11.48 -18.85 2.11
N TYR A 277 -12.79 -18.93 1.87
CA TYR A 277 -13.57 -17.97 1.09
C TYR A 277 -14.65 -17.32 1.93
N LYS A 278 -14.92 -16.05 1.68
CA LYS A 278 -16.05 -15.30 2.25
C LYS A 278 -16.83 -14.61 1.15
N LYS A 279 -18.13 -14.46 1.34
CA LYS A 279 -19.00 -13.68 0.48
C LYS A 279 -19.40 -12.38 1.17
N ASP A 280 -19.66 -12.46 2.46
CA ASP A 280 -20.02 -11.34 3.31
C ASP A 280 -18.95 -11.13 4.36
N PHE A 281 -18.50 -9.87 4.53
CA PHE A 281 -17.54 -9.53 5.55
C PHE A 281 -17.65 -8.07 5.98
N PRO A 282 -17.45 -7.79 7.31
CA PRO A 282 -17.48 -6.44 7.84
C PRO A 282 -16.17 -5.70 7.55
N ILE A 283 -16.30 -4.39 7.36
CA ILE A 283 -15.21 -3.44 7.36
C ILE A 283 -15.52 -2.30 8.33
N HIS A 284 -14.50 -1.83 9.02
CA HIS A 284 -14.59 -0.80 10.04
C HIS A 284 -13.67 0.37 9.73
N ASP A 285 -13.88 1.48 10.45
CA ASP A 285 -13.07 2.69 10.34
C ASP A 285 -12.92 3.15 8.89
N PHE A 286 -14.02 3.09 8.12
CA PHE A 286 -14.01 3.47 6.72
C PHE A 286 -13.64 4.93 6.58
N HIS A 287 -12.55 5.18 5.90
CA HIS A 287 -12.04 6.50 5.59
C HIS A 287 -12.41 6.89 4.17
N PHE A 288 -13.17 7.98 4.01
CA PHE A 288 -13.50 8.56 2.71
C PHE A 288 -12.41 9.55 2.29
N LEU A 289 -11.95 9.41 1.04
CA LEU A 289 -10.93 10.31 0.47
C LEU A 289 -11.48 11.69 0.14
N THR A 290 -12.68 11.75 -0.42
CA THR A 290 -13.25 12.98 -0.97
C THR A 290 -14.62 13.29 -0.37
N LEU A 291 -15.51 12.30 -0.39
CA LEU A 291 -16.90 12.48 0.04
C LEU A 291 -17.49 11.13 0.44
N ASP A 292 -18.39 11.13 1.41
CA ASP A 292 -19.23 10.00 1.81
C ASP A 292 -20.54 10.03 1.03
N PRO A 293 -20.77 9.14 0.05
CA PRO A 293 -22.02 9.13 -0.72
C PRO A 293 -23.12 8.30 -0.06
N TRP A 294 -22.82 7.54 1.01
CA TRP A 294 -23.83 6.65 1.64
C TRP A 294 -24.74 7.39 2.62
N GLY A 295 -24.29 8.46 3.27
CA GLY A 295 -25.09 9.22 4.23
C GLY A 295 -25.46 8.43 5.48
N GLU A 296 -26.69 7.92 5.60
CA GLU A 296 -27.22 7.31 6.80
C GLU A 296 -27.06 5.76 6.83
N PRO A 297 -27.03 5.14 8.04
CA PRO A 297 -27.08 3.70 8.18
C PRO A 297 -28.30 3.06 7.47
N GLY A 298 -28.09 1.88 6.88
CA GLY A 298 -29.07 1.18 6.06
C GLY A 298 -29.04 1.55 4.57
N THR A 299 -28.23 2.54 4.17
CA THR A 299 -27.99 2.84 2.76
C THR A 299 -27.04 1.84 2.16
N SER A 300 -27.28 1.45 0.91
CA SER A 300 -26.42 0.55 0.16
C SER A 300 -26.20 1.05 -1.27
N ALA A 301 -25.06 0.68 -1.84
CA ALA A 301 -24.73 0.99 -3.23
C ALA A 301 -23.92 -0.13 -3.87
N ARG A 302 -24.06 -0.25 -5.21
CA ARG A 302 -23.17 -1.10 -6.01
C ARG A 302 -21.80 -0.48 -6.08
N VAL A 303 -20.77 -1.31 -5.89
CA VAL A 303 -19.37 -0.87 -5.88
C VAL A 303 -18.47 -1.92 -6.50
N ARG A 304 -17.26 -1.51 -6.84
CA ARG A 304 -16.13 -2.41 -7.02
C ARG A 304 -15.17 -2.28 -5.85
N PHE A 305 -14.45 -3.35 -5.55
CA PHE A 305 -13.51 -3.33 -4.43
C PHE A 305 -12.29 -4.22 -4.68
N LYS A 306 -11.23 -3.94 -3.93
CA LYS A 306 -10.04 -4.77 -3.79
C LYS A 306 -9.74 -5.00 -2.31
N ILE A 307 -9.22 -6.18 -1.98
CA ILE A 307 -8.71 -6.51 -0.63
C ILE A 307 -7.20 -6.74 -0.62
N ARG A 308 -6.57 -6.65 -1.78
CA ARG A 308 -5.13 -6.82 -2.02
C ARG A 308 -4.71 -6.05 -3.25
N HIS A 309 -3.40 -5.83 -3.37
CA HIS A 309 -2.83 -5.29 -4.60
C HIS A 309 -2.80 -6.37 -5.70
N THR A 310 -3.88 -6.44 -6.45
CA THR A 310 -4.07 -7.33 -7.61
C THR A 310 -4.73 -6.54 -8.74
N PRO A 311 -4.56 -6.96 -10.02
CA PRO A 311 -5.22 -6.27 -11.13
C PRO A 311 -6.75 -6.44 -11.13
N GLU A 312 -7.26 -7.50 -10.49
CA GLU A 312 -8.70 -7.82 -10.50
C GLU A 312 -9.47 -6.96 -9.51
N TYR A 313 -10.65 -6.51 -9.95
CA TYR A 313 -11.67 -5.87 -9.13
C TYR A 313 -12.84 -6.83 -8.91
N HIS A 314 -13.29 -6.93 -7.68
CA HIS A 314 -14.50 -7.66 -7.33
C HIS A 314 -15.71 -6.72 -7.32
N THR A 315 -16.91 -7.26 -7.50
CA THR A 315 -18.16 -6.52 -7.41
C THR A 315 -18.92 -6.87 -6.14
N ALA A 316 -19.60 -5.88 -5.55
CA ALA A 316 -20.36 -6.05 -4.33
C ALA A 316 -21.50 -5.01 -4.23
N VAL A 317 -22.40 -5.29 -3.29
CA VAL A 317 -23.20 -4.26 -2.64
C VAL A 317 -22.50 -3.91 -1.33
N LEU A 318 -22.21 -2.63 -1.13
CA LEU A 318 -21.66 -2.11 0.13
C LEU A 318 -22.80 -1.49 0.95
N GLU A 319 -23.11 -2.06 2.09
CA GLU A 319 -24.14 -1.61 3.02
C GLU A 319 -23.53 -0.89 4.21
N ARG A 320 -23.99 0.32 4.49
CA ARG A 320 -23.60 1.06 5.70
C ARG A 320 -24.40 0.57 6.90
N THR A 321 -23.72 0.11 7.95
CA THR A 321 -24.34 -0.38 9.20
C THR A 321 -24.18 0.60 10.35
N GLY A 322 -23.17 1.46 10.31
CA GLY A 322 -22.87 2.45 11.34
C GLY A 322 -21.99 3.59 10.86
N ASN A 323 -21.49 4.38 11.76
CA ASN A 323 -20.54 5.43 11.46
C ASN A 323 -19.16 4.83 11.16
N GLY A 324 -18.76 4.83 9.88
CA GLY A 324 -17.52 4.18 9.42
C GLY A 324 -17.60 2.65 9.41
N GLU A 325 -18.78 2.07 9.62
CA GLU A 325 -19.01 0.63 9.62
C GLU A 325 -19.83 0.21 8.42
N PHE A 326 -19.36 -0.82 7.72
CA PHE A 326 -20.01 -1.34 6.52
C PHE A 326 -19.91 -2.86 6.47
N ILE A 327 -20.84 -3.47 5.71
CA ILE A 327 -20.76 -4.86 5.29
C ILE A 327 -20.60 -4.90 3.77
N VAL A 328 -19.62 -5.65 3.33
CA VAL A 328 -19.43 -5.99 1.92
C VAL A 328 -20.20 -7.26 1.62
N HIS A 329 -21.15 -7.19 0.68
CA HIS A 329 -21.89 -8.33 0.13
C HIS A 329 -21.35 -8.58 -1.28
N ALA A 330 -20.31 -9.40 -1.39
CA ALA A 330 -19.69 -9.69 -2.68
C ALA A 330 -20.59 -10.55 -3.57
N ASP A 331 -20.51 -10.36 -4.88
CA ASP A 331 -21.29 -11.17 -5.82
C ASP A 331 -20.76 -12.60 -5.90
N GLU A 332 -19.47 -12.79 -5.65
CA GLU A 332 -18.76 -14.07 -5.70
C GLU A 332 -18.06 -14.38 -4.37
N LEU A 333 -17.56 -15.59 -4.25
CA LEU A 333 -16.75 -16.01 -3.10
C LEU A 333 -15.33 -15.44 -3.21
N ILE A 334 -14.93 -14.64 -2.23
CA ILE A 334 -13.63 -13.96 -2.19
C ILE A 334 -12.65 -14.77 -1.36
N GLN A 335 -11.51 -15.13 -1.96
CA GLN A 335 -10.44 -15.86 -1.27
C GLN A 335 -9.57 -14.91 -0.44
N GLY A 336 -9.27 -15.34 0.77
CA GLY A 336 -8.24 -14.70 1.60
C GLY A 336 -8.65 -13.32 2.12
N VAL A 337 -9.90 -13.14 2.44
CA VAL A 337 -10.39 -12.01 3.24
C VAL A 337 -9.72 -12.08 4.61
N ALA A 338 -8.72 -11.23 4.84
CA ALA A 338 -7.86 -11.29 6.02
C ALA A 338 -8.07 -10.05 6.90
N PRO A 339 -8.30 -10.23 8.21
CA PRO A 339 -8.38 -9.12 9.14
C PRO A 339 -7.11 -8.27 9.16
N GLY A 340 -7.28 -6.96 9.22
CA GLY A 340 -6.18 -5.99 9.18
C GLY A 340 -5.76 -5.54 7.78
N GLN A 341 -6.24 -6.20 6.71
CA GLN A 341 -6.15 -5.69 5.35
C GLN A 341 -7.19 -4.60 5.11
N PHE A 342 -6.92 -3.70 4.17
CA PHE A 342 -7.89 -2.70 3.75
C PHE A 342 -8.75 -3.23 2.61
N CYS A 343 -10.07 -3.10 2.75
CA CYS A 343 -10.99 -3.20 1.64
C CYS A 343 -11.09 -1.82 0.99
N VAL A 344 -10.53 -1.69 -0.19
CA VAL A 344 -10.52 -0.44 -0.97
C VAL A 344 -11.73 -0.44 -1.89
N VAL A 345 -12.52 0.62 -1.83
CA VAL A 345 -13.81 0.72 -2.51
C VAL A 345 -13.77 1.77 -3.62
N TYR A 346 -14.31 1.39 -4.76
CA TYR A 346 -14.39 2.20 -5.97
C TYR A 346 -15.84 2.34 -6.44
N ASP A 347 -16.10 3.31 -7.29
CA ASP A 347 -17.36 3.38 -8.01
C ASP A 347 -17.60 2.14 -8.90
N GLU A 348 -18.79 2.02 -9.48
CA GLU A 348 -19.18 0.84 -10.24
C GLU A 348 -18.34 0.65 -11.51
N GLU A 349 -17.85 1.73 -12.10
CA GLU A 349 -16.94 1.74 -13.24
C GLU A 349 -15.47 1.47 -12.84
N HIS A 350 -15.15 1.34 -11.54
CA HIS A 350 -13.79 1.27 -10.95
C HIS A 350 -12.87 2.42 -11.35
N HIS A 351 -13.44 3.59 -11.58
CA HIS A 351 -12.73 4.80 -11.98
C HIS A 351 -12.32 5.63 -10.76
N ARG A 352 -13.29 6.02 -9.90
CA ARG A 352 -13.06 6.80 -8.68
C ARG A 352 -12.89 5.93 -7.46
N CYS A 353 -11.85 6.18 -6.68
CA CYS A 353 -11.67 5.54 -5.38
C CYS A 353 -12.42 6.36 -4.31
N TYR A 354 -13.37 5.73 -3.62
CA TYR A 354 -14.08 6.34 -2.49
C TYR A 354 -13.21 6.40 -1.23
N GLY A 355 -12.38 5.38 -1.03
CA GLY A 355 -11.55 5.21 0.16
C GLY A 355 -11.43 3.75 0.56
N SER A 356 -11.16 3.50 1.84
CA SER A 356 -11.04 2.13 2.34
C SER A 356 -11.40 2.00 3.81
N GLY A 357 -11.81 0.80 4.20
CA GLY A 357 -12.01 0.38 5.59
C GLY A 357 -11.20 -0.85 5.93
N GLU A 358 -10.86 -1.03 7.21
CA GLU A 358 -10.14 -2.21 7.69
C GLU A 358 -11.07 -3.41 7.76
N ILE A 359 -10.65 -4.53 7.18
CA ILE A 359 -11.37 -5.80 7.24
C ILE A 359 -11.27 -6.36 8.67
N THR A 360 -12.41 -6.75 9.22
CA THR A 360 -12.51 -7.45 10.49
C THR A 360 -13.21 -8.80 10.32
N VAL A 361 -13.33 -9.60 11.37
CA VAL A 361 -13.98 -10.91 11.37
C VAL A 361 -15.09 -10.97 12.39
#